data_94771046b453e4bf399b9ac08acbdf1f
#
_entry.id   94771046b453e4bf399b9ac08acbdf1f
#
_cell.length_a   1.000
_cell.length_b   1.000
_cell.length_c   1.000
_cell.angle_alpha   90.00
_cell.angle_beta   90.00
_cell.angle_gamma   90.00
#
_symmetry.space_group_name_H-M   'P 1'
#
loop_
_entity.id
_entity.type
_entity.pdbx_description
1 polymer ?
#
loop_
_entity_poly.entity_id
_entity_poly.type
_entity_poly.pdbx_seq_one_letter_code
_entity_poly.pdbx_strand_id
1 'polypeptide(L)'
;MRRLIAILTVLLALGHFPAQAQRFSVGTNAVDWLTLGTLNAEASIAVSQHYSIHVGAELNPWTFQAGNPDKQLQVRQNSYWAGLRWWPWHIYSGWWLGGDIRYTVYNAGGILKRETEEGDAWGAGAYGGYSIMLNEFLNLDLGAGLWGGYKKYKRFSCPVCGPMIDQGSGAFVLPDARIALQFIF
;
A
#
# COMPACT_ATOMS: atom_id res chain seq x y z
N MET A 1 -6.86 -27.72 20.49
CA MET A 1 -7.57 -28.53 19.51
C MET A 1 -8.85 -27.86 18.98
N ARG A 2 -9.83 -27.47 19.83
CA ARG A 2 -11.09 -26.81 19.36
C ARG A 2 -10.89 -25.56 18.50
N ARG A 3 -9.93 -24.68 18.82
CA ARG A 3 -9.63 -23.45 18.05
C ARG A 3 -8.99 -23.74 16.68
N LEU A 4 -8.15 -24.75 16.58
CA LEU A 4 -7.56 -25.21 15.32
C LEU A 4 -8.62 -25.83 14.39
N ILE A 5 -9.55 -26.60 14.94
CA ILE A 5 -10.65 -27.17 14.17
C ILE A 5 -11.57 -26.07 13.65
N ALA A 6 -11.88 -25.06 14.47
CA ALA A 6 -12.70 -23.92 14.04
C ALA A 6 -12.04 -23.12 12.90
N ILE A 7 -10.72 -22.87 12.98
CA ILE A 7 -9.97 -22.19 11.92
C ILE A 7 -9.96 -23.03 10.64
N LEU A 8 -9.74 -24.36 10.77
CA LEU A 8 -9.75 -25.27 9.63
C LEU A 8 -11.12 -25.37 8.98
N THR A 9 -12.20 -25.36 9.78
CA THR A 9 -13.58 -25.39 9.29
C THR A 9 -13.94 -24.09 8.55
N VAL A 10 -13.48 -22.94 9.03
CA VAL A 10 -13.65 -21.65 8.35
C VAL A 10 -12.88 -21.62 7.05
N LEU A 11 -11.63 -22.11 7.02
CA LEU A 11 -10.83 -22.22 5.80
C LEU A 11 -11.43 -23.18 4.77
N LEU A 12 -11.98 -24.31 5.22
CA LEU A 12 -12.68 -25.26 4.34
C LEU A 12 -14.03 -24.73 3.84
N ALA A 13 -14.76 -23.95 4.65
CA ALA A 13 -16.00 -23.30 4.23
C ALA A 13 -15.75 -22.22 3.17
N LEU A 14 -14.62 -21.53 3.22
CA LEU A 14 -14.18 -20.56 2.21
C LEU A 14 -13.77 -21.23 0.88
N GLY A 15 -13.46 -22.53 0.87
CA GLY A 15 -13.08 -23.31 -0.33
C GLY A 15 -14.25 -23.86 -1.16
N HIS A 16 -15.50 -23.67 -0.74
CA HIS A 16 -16.70 -24.20 -1.44
C HIS A 16 -17.44 -23.13 -2.25
N PHE A 17 -16.74 -22.15 -2.82
CA PHE A 17 -17.36 -21.28 -3.80
C PHE A 17 -17.51 -22.03 -5.14
N PRO A 18 -18.73 -22.10 -5.72
CA PRO A 18 -18.88 -22.63 -7.08
C PRO A 18 -17.99 -21.81 -8.02
N ALA A 19 -17.52 -22.43 -9.09
CA ALA A 19 -16.69 -21.84 -10.14
C ALA A 19 -17.43 -20.67 -10.84
N GLN A 20 -17.65 -19.60 -10.11
CA GLN A 20 -18.09 -18.31 -10.64
C GLN A 20 -16.85 -17.46 -10.80
N ALA A 21 -16.77 -16.83 -11.97
CA ALA A 21 -15.73 -15.93 -12.42
C ALA A 21 -14.95 -15.26 -11.28
N GLN A 22 -13.64 -15.34 -11.35
CA GLN A 22 -12.63 -14.72 -10.45
C GLN A 22 -13.12 -13.43 -9.79
N ARG A 23 -13.52 -13.52 -8.52
CA ARG A 23 -14.15 -12.39 -7.82
C ARG A 23 -13.24 -11.71 -6.82
N PHE A 24 -12.19 -12.40 -6.40
CA PHE A 24 -11.30 -11.89 -5.37
C PHE A 24 -9.88 -11.84 -5.90
N SER A 25 -9.13 -10.83 -5.48
CA SER A 25 -7.68 -10.82 -5.66
C SER A 25 -6.98 -10.43 -4.37
N VAL A 26 -5.78 -10.97 -4.18
CA VAL A 26 -4.85 -10.55 -3.14
C VAL A 26 -3.49 -10.36 -3.80
N GLY A 27 -2.84 -9.24 -3.50
CA GLY A 27 -1.58 -8.91 -4.14
C GLY A 27 -0.64 -8.12 -3.26
N THR A 28 0.54 -7.90 -3.80
CA THR A 28 1.60 -7.12 -3.16
C THR A 28 2.37 -6.35 -4.21
N ASN A 29 2.77 -5.11 -3.89
CA ASN A 29 3.49 -4.20 -4.76
C ASN A 29 5.00 -4.30 -4.50
N ALA A 30 5.77 -4.68 -5.50
CA ALA A 30 7.21 -4.82 -5.41
C ALA A 30 7.95 -3.47 -5.29
N VAL A 31 7.36 -2.37 -5.78
CA VAL A 31 7.95 -1.03 -5.65
C VAL A 31 8.09 -0.64 -4.18
N ASP A 32 7.10 -0.98 -3.36
CA ASP A 32 7.14 -0.67 -1.93
C ASP A 32 8.22 -1.48 -1.20
N TRP A 33 8.49 -2.72 -1.64
CA TRP A 33 9.59 -3.51 -1.09
C TRP A 33 10.96 -2.87 -1.33
N LEU A 34 11.12 -2.18 -2.47
CA LEU A 34 12.35 -1.43 -2.77
C LEU A 34 12.49 -0.19 -1.88
N THR A 35 11.40 0.29 -1.29
CA THR A 35 11.41 1.39 -0.31
C THR A 35 11.76 0.86 1.07
N LEU A 36 13.05 0.54 1.27
CA LEU A 36 13.63 0.02 2.53
C LEU A 36 12.86 -1.18 3.12
N GLY A 37 12.33 -2.06 2.26
CA GLY A 37 11.65 -3.27 2.70
C GLY A 37 10.24 -3.03 3.27
N THR A 38 9.51 -2.06 2.76
CA THR A 38 8.11 -1.81 3.15
C THR A 38 7.25 -3.01 2.79
N LEU A 39 6.69 -3.64 3.80
CA LEU A 39 5.71 -4.73 3.63
C LEU A 39 4.38 -4.13 3.20
N ASN A 40 3.71 -4.75 2.24
CA ASN A 40 2.41 -4.30 1.80
C ASN A 40 1.53 -5.47 1.35
N ALA A 41 0.24 -5.28 1.46
CA ALA A 41 -0.75 -6.20 0.94
C ALA A 41 -1.99 -5.43 0.50
N GLU A 42 -2.58 -5.87 -0.58
CA GLU A 42 -3.84 -5.34 -1.09
C GLU A 42 -4.80 -6.50 -1.37
N ALA A 43 -6.05 -6.35 -0.99
CA ALA A 43 -7.13 -7.26 -1.33
C ALA A 43 -8.18 -6.52 -2.16
N SER A 44 -8.81 -7.19 -3.10
CA SER A 44 -9.84 -6.60 -3.93
C SER A 44 -10.98 -7.59 -4.19
N ILE A 45 -12.17 -7.03 -4.38
CA ILE A 45 -13.37 -7.77 -4.73
C ILE A 45 -14.03 -7.17 -5.96
N ALA A 46 -14.36 -7.99 -6.94
CA ALA A 46 -15.14 -7.61 -8.09
C ALA A 46 -16.61 -7.40 -7.67
N VAL A 47 -17.11 -6.19 -7.80
CA VAL A 47 -18.52 -5.85 -7.54
C VAL A 47 -19.37 -5.88 -8.79
N SER A 48 -18.72 -5.81 -9.96
CA SER A 48 -19.36 -6.02 -11.27
C SER A 48 -18.31 -6.47 -12.30
N GLN A 49 -18.69 -6.65 -13.55
CA GLN A 49 -17.79 -7.02 -14.64
C GLN A 49 -16.72 -5.95 -14.95
N HIS A 50 -16.96 -4.70 -14.53
CA HIS A 50 -16.10 -3.56 -14.81
C HIS A 50 -15.63 -2.80 -13.57
N TYR A 51 -16.03 -3.19 -12.37
CA TYR A 51 -15.68 -2.47 -11.14
C TYR A 51 -15.23 -3.41 -10.05
N SER A 52 -14.14 -3.03 -9.39
CA SER A 52 -13.68 -3.67 -8.16
C SER A 52 -13.46 -2.65 -7.05
N ILE A 53 -13.72 -3.08 -5.82
CA ILE A 53 -13.34 -2.36 -4.61
C ILE A 53 -12.01 -2.97 -4.14
N HIS A 54 -11.08 -2.15 -3.71
CA HIS A 54 -9.83 -2.61 -3.13
C HIS A 54 -9.56 -1.95 -1.80
N VAL A 55 -8.87 -2.66 -0.93
CA VAL A 55 -8.35 -2.18 0.35
C VAL A 55 -6.93 -2.68 0.51
N GLY A 56 -6.10 -1.90 1.15
CA GLY A 56 -4.73 -2.31 1.38
C GLY A 56 -4.08 -1.64 2.58
N ALA A 57 -2.93 -2.18 2.93
CA ALA A 57 -2.11 -1.68 4.01
C ALA A 57 -0.62 -1.81 3.68
N GLU A 58 0.16 -0.89 4.21
CA GLU A 58 1.61 -0.89 4.21
C GLU A 58 2.13 -0.78 5.62
N LEU A 59 3.24 -1.47 5.88
CA LEU A 59 3.94 -1.43 7.14
C LEU A 59 5.45 -1.40 6.89
N ASN A 60 6.10 -0.37 7.39
CA ASN A 60 7.56 -0.31 7.46
C ASN A 60 8.00 -0.01 8.90
N PRO A 61 8.40 -1.03 9.67
CA PRO A 61 8.88 -0.85 11.05
C PRO A 61 10.37 -0.61 11.14
N TRP A 62 11.11 -0.61 10.03
CA TRP A 62 12.56 -0.72 10.03
C TRP A 62 13.26 0.58 10.39
N THR A 63 14.30 0.45 11.20
CA THR A 63 15.28 1.50 11.50
C THR A 63 16.66 0.90 11.34
N PHE A 64 17.44 1.44 10.42
CA PHE A 64 18.80 0.98 10.15
C PHE A 64 19.80 1.85 10.93
N GLN A 65 20.85 1.21 11.48
CA GLN A 65 21.86 1.85 12.30
C GLN A 65 21.28 2.68 13.45
N ALA A 66 20.28 2.11 14.14
CA ALA A 66 19.62 2.74 15.26
C ALA A 66 20.62 3.21 16.33
N GLY A 67 20.39 4.42 16.84
CA GLY A 67 21.26 5.01 17.88
C GLY A 67 22.49 5.76 17.33
N ASN A 68 22.73 5.78 16.03
CA ASN A 68 23.79 6.58 15.43
C ASN A 68 23.20 7.86 14.80
N PRO A 69 23.40 9.05 15.40
CA PRO A 69 22.80 10.30 14.94
C PRO A 69 23.15 10.67 13.50
N ASP A 70 24.31 10.20 13.02
CA ASP A 70 24.84 10.57 11.71
C ASP A 70 24.49 9.61 10.59
N LYS A 71 24.12 8.37 10.93
CA LYS A 71 23.92 7.28 9.96
C LYS A 71 22.58 6.58 10.08
N GLN A 72 21.75 6.96 11.05
CA GLN A 72 20.43 6.36 11.20
C GLN A 72 19.56 6.70 9.99
N LEU A 73 19.09 5.64 9.34
CA LEU A 73 18.16 5.70 8.21
C LEU A 73 16.85 5.04 8.61
N GLN A 74 15.76 5.73 8.43
CA GLN A 74 14.43 5.18 8.70
C GLN A 74 13.38 5.73 7.74
N VAL A 75 12.44 4.85 7.36
CA VAL A 75 11.19 5.18 6.68
C VAL A 75 10.09 4.38 7.35
N ARG A 76 9.89 4.65 8.64
CA ARG A 76 8.82 3.96 9.39
C ARG A 76 7.49 4.53 8.94
N GLN A 77 6.59 3.66 8.49
CA GLN A 77 5.25 4.07 8.08
C GLN A 77 4.21 2.97 8.29
N ASN A 78 3.00 3.42 8.54
CA ASN A 78 1.79 2.62 8.50
C ASN A 78 0.81 3.36 7.60
N SER A 79 0.45 2.75 6.47
CA SER A 79 -0.49 3.31 5.53
C SER A 79 -1.68 2.38 5.34
N TYR A 80 -2.86 2.95 5.16
CA TYR A 80 -4.08 2.23 4.87
C TYR A 80 -4.83 2.95 3.76
N TRP A 81 -5.38 2.21 2.82
CA TRP A 81 -6.18 2.78 1.75
C TRP A 81 -7.38 1.92 1.41
N ALA A 82 -8.38 2.57 0.84
CA ALA A 82 -9.54 1.93 0.26
C ALA A 82 -9.96 2.69 -0.99
N GLY A 83 -10.37 1.98 -2.02
CA GLY A 83 -10.69 2.61 -3.29
C GLY A 83 -11.46 1.74 -4.26
N LEU A 84 -11.60 2.28 -5.45
CA LEU A 84 -12.32 1.67 -6.57
C LEU A 84 -11.40 1.60 -7.79
N ARG A 85 -11.52 0.53 -8.59
CA ARG A 85 -10.95 0.43 -9.93
C ARG A 85 -12.03 0.17 -10.96
N TRP A 86 -11.91 0.83 -12.08
CA TRP A 86 -12.69 0.63 -13.28
C TRP A 86 -11.85 -0.09 -14.34
N TRP A 87 -12.43 -1.09 -14.95
CA TRP A 87 -11.84 -1.97 -15.95
C TRP A 87 -12.63 -1.84 -17.26
N PRO A 88 -12.13 -1.12 -18.27
CA PRO A 88 -12.88 -0.88 -19.50
C PRO A 88 -13.32 -2.14 -20.22
N TRP A 89 -12.54 -3.23 -20.12
CA TRP A 89 -12.85 -4.46 -20.86
C TRP A 89 -13.39 -5.56 -19.96
N HIS A 90 -12.57 -6.07 -19.07
CA HIS A 90 -12.94 -7.16 -18.17
C HIS A 90 -12.24 -7.00 -16.84
N ILE A 91 -12.91 -7.40 -15.77
CA ILE A 91 -12.34 -7.37 -14.42
C ILE A 91 -11.00 -8.10 -14.36
N TYR A 92 -10.02 -7.50 -13.70
CA TYR A 92 -8.65 -8.00 -13.52
C TYR A 92 -7.85 -8.23 -14.81
N SER A 93 -8.25 -7.66 -15.95
CA SER A 93 -7.55 -7.85 -17.23
C SER A 93 -7.46 -6.58 -18.04
N GLY A 94 -6.27 -6.31 -18.60
CA GLY A 94 -6.02 -5.17 -19.47
C GLY A 94 -5.92 -3.84 -18.73
N TRP A 95 -6.35 -2.77 -19.37
CA TRP A 95 -6.30 -1.42 -18.82
C TRP A 95 -7.24 -1.25 -17.62
N TRP A 96 -6.80 -0.46 -16.66
CA TRP A 96 -7.64 -0.06 -15.54
C TRP A 96 -7.33 1.38 -15.12
N LEU A 97 -8.35 2.03 -14.54
CA LEU A 97 -8.25 3.31 -13.85
C LEU A 97 -8.76 3.13 -12.43
N GLY A 98 -8.16 3.79 -11.48
CA GLY A 98 -8.56 3.68 -10.08
C GLY A 98 -8.34 4.95 -9.30
N GLY A 99 -8.98 4.97 -8.15
CA GLY A 99 -8.77 5.99 -7.14
C GLY A 99 -8.99 5.42 -5.76
N ASP A 100 -8.29 5.98 -4.80
CA ASP A 100 -8.41 5.60 -3.39
C ASP A 100 -8.41 6.83 -2.47
N ILE A 101 -8.81 6.58 -1.22
CA ILE A 101 -8.53 7.43 -0.08
C ILE A 101 -7.47 6.74 0.76
N ARG A 102 -6.48 7.50 1.24
CA ARG A 102 -5.33 6.97 1.97
C ARG A 102 -5.08 7.75 3.25
N TYR A 103 -4.75 7.04 4.31
CA TYR A 103 -4.24 7.58 5.57
C TYR A 103 -2.89 6.95 5.86
N THR A 104 -1.91 7.78 6.23
CA THR A 104 -0.53 7.35 6.51
C THR A 104 -0.03 8.02 7.78
N VAL A 105 0.57 7.24 8.67
CA VAL A 105 1.39 7.73 9.78
C VAL A 105 2.84 7.39 9.44
N TYR A 106 3.72 8.36 9.51
CA TYR A 106 5.10 8.18 9.09
C TYR A 106 6.11 8.83 10.02
N ASN A 107 7.32 8.29 10.03
CA ASN A 107 8.50 8.86 10.65
C ASN A 107 9.70 8.53 9.77
N ALA A 108 10.11 9.49 8.97
CA ALA A 108 11.16 9.32 7.96
C ALA A 108 12.34 10.25 8.23
N GLY A 109 13.55 9.72 8.16
CA GLY A 109 14.77 10.51 8.39
C GLY A 109 16.03 9.82 7.91
N GLY A 110 17.08 10.61 7.69
CA GLY A 110 18.38 10.11 7.28
C GLY A 110 18.52 9.75 5.79
N ILE A 111 17.49 9.96 4.96
CA ILE A 111 17.52 9.56 3.53
C ILE A 111 18.39 10.52 2.71
N LEU A 112 18.05 11.79 2.69
CA LEU A 112 18.77 12.83 1.96
C LEU A 112 19.43 13.85 2.89
N LYS A 113 18.86 14.02 4.07
CA LYS A 113 19.33 14.93 5.11
C LYS A 113 19.26 14.22 6.45
N ARG A 114 20.02 14.74 7.45
CA ARG A 114 19.96 14.25 8.84
C ARG A 114 18.62 14.51 9.52
N GLU A 115 17.86 15.46 9.01
CA GLU A 115 16.55 15.81 9.55
C GLU A 115 15.61 14.63 9.51
N THR A 116 14.78 14.54 10.53
CA THR A 116 13.69 13.55 10.61
C THR A 116 12.37 14.28 10.64
N GLU A 117 11.43 13.83 9.83
CA GLU A 117 10.06 14.31 9.81
C GLU A 117 9.13 13.18 10.25
N GLU A 118 8.32 13.45 11.27
CA GLU A 118 7.25 12.57 11.71
C GLU A 118 5.90 13.26 11.57
N GLY A 119 4.86 12.50 11.28
CA GLY A 119 3.54 13.07 11.13
C GLY A 119 2.50 12.09 10.65
N ASP A 120 1.37 12.65 10.33
CA ASP A 120 0.26 11.97 9.69
C ASP A 120 -0.18 12.71 8.43
N ALA A 121 -0.64 11.95 7.45
CA ALA A 121 -1.13 12.46 6.19
C ALA A 121 -2.40 11.71 5.78
N TRP A 122 -3.34 12.41 5.19
CA TRP A 122 -4.53 11.85 4.59
C TRP A 122 -4.81 12.51 3.26
N GLY A 123 -5.37 11.77 2.33
CA GLY A 123 -5.61 12.29 1.01
C GLY A 123 -6.30 11.30 0.09
N ALA A 124 -6.26 11.61 -1.19
CA ALA A 124 -6.81 10.79 -2.25
C ALA A 124 -5.77 10.55 -3.34
N GLY A 125 -5.87 9.40 -4.00
CA GLY A 125 -5.04 9.01 -5.13
C GLY A 125 -5.87 8.78 -6.38
N ALA A 126 -5.21 8.95 -7.53
CA ALA A 126 -5.74 8.57 -8.83
C ALA A 126 -4.63 7.87 -9.63
N TYR A 127 -4.95 6.73 -10.20
CA TYR A 127 -3.99 5.81 -10.80
C TYR A 127 -4.52 5.25 -12.11
N GLY A 128 -3.62 4.88 -13.00
CA GLY A 128 -3.94 4.11 -14.18
C GLY A 128 -2.87 3.06 -14.44
N GLY A 129 -3.25 1.97 -15.06
CA GLY A 129 -2.32 0.89 -15.32
C GLY A 129 -2.85 -0.17 -16.26
N TYR A 130 -2.07 -1.23 -16.35
CA TYR A 130 -2.35 -2.38 -17.18
C TYR A 130 -2.07 -3.67 -16.42
N SER A 131 -3.02 -4.59 -16.41
CA SER A 131 -2.92 -5.91 -15.80
C SER A 131 -2.62 -6.95 -16.86
N ILE A 132 -1.47 -7.63 -16.72
CA ILE A 132 -1.00 -8.70 -17.60
C ILE A 132 -1.31 -10.02 -16.93
N MET A 133 -2.12 -10.85 -17.56
CA MET A 133 -2.40 -12.20 -17.08
C MET A 133 -1.17 -13.08 -17.36
N LEU A 134 -0.50 -13.55 -16.30
CA LEU A 134 0.63 -14.48 -16.40
C LEU A 134 0.14 -15.92 -16.48
N ASN A 135 -0.90 -16.24 -15.74
CA ASN A 135 -1.63 -17.51 -15.79
C ASN A 135 -3.06 -17.33 -15.21
N GLU A 136 -3.80 -18.43 -15.07
CA GLU A 136 -5.19 -18.41 -14.59
C GLU A 136 -5.38 -17.83 -13.18
N PHE A 137 -4.33 -17.81 -12.35
CA PHE A 137 -4.39 -17.38 -10.94
C PHE A 137 -3.50 -16.19 -10.64
N LEU A 138 -2.63 -15.77 -11.57
CA LEU A 138 -1.61 -14.79 -11.31
C LEU A 138 -1.55 -13.72 -12.38
N ASN A 139 -1.67 -12.47 -11.94
CA ASN A 139 -1.49 -11.28 -12.78
C ASN A 139 -0.29 -10.47 -12.33
N LEU A 140 0.31 -9.78 -13.29
CA LEU A 140 1.27 -8.70 -13.08
C LEU A 140 0.58 -7.37 -13.39
N ASP A 141 0.40 -6.54 -12.37
CA ASP A 141 -0.15 -5.20 -12.50
C ASP A 141 0.97 -4.17 -12.61
N LEU A 142 0.95 -3.41 -13.70
CA LEU A 142 1.83 -2.27 -13.92
C LEU A 142 0.99 -1.00 -13.90
N GLY A 143 1.40 -0.02 -13.10
CA GLY A 143 0.62 1.20 -12.98
C GLY A 143 1.41 2.36 -12.44
N ALA A 144 0.86 3.55 -12.62
CA ALA A 144 1.37 4.78 -12.05
C ALA A 144 0.23 5.74 -11.74
N GLY A 145 0.48 6.66 -10.83
CA GLY A 145 -0.50 7.65 -10.44
C GLY A 145 0.10 8.73 -9.56
N LEU A 146 -0.79 9.46 -8.97
CA LEU A 146 -0.47 10.50 -8.00
C LEU A 146 -1.39 10.32 -6.80
N TRP A 147 -0.86 10.52 -5.61
CA TRP A 147 -1.68 10.71 -4.44
C TRP A 147 -1.32 12.01 -3.74
N GLY A 148 -2.30 12.68 -3.20
CA GLY A 148 -2.10 13.96 -2.56
C GLY A 148 -3.18 14.26 -1.56
N GLY A 149 -2.89 15.22 -0.69
CA GLY A 149 -3.80 15.59 0.37
C GLY A 149 -3.18 16.58 1.32
N TYR A 150 -3.42 16.37 2.59
CA TYR A 150 -2.98 17.26 3.65
C TYR A 150 -2.19 16.48 4.70
N LYS A 151 -1.05 17.02 5.12
CA LYS A 151 -0.21 16.44 6.17
C LYS A 151 -0.02 17.38 7.32
N LYS A 152 0.11 16.81 8.52
CA LYS A 152 0.61 17.48 9.72
C LYS A 152 1.95 16.85 10.05
N TYR A 153 2.94 17.67 10.33
CA TYR A 153 4.30 17.18 10.57
C TYR A 153 5.01 17.90 11.69
N LYS A 154 5.99 17.20 12.28
CA LYS A 154 7.00 17.75 13.16
C LYS A 154 8.35 17.35 12.60
N ARG A 155 9.29 18.28 12.57
CA ARG A 155 10.64 18.06 12.06
C ARG A 155 11.66 18.23 13.16
N PHE A 156 12.60 17.30 13.20
CA PHE A 156 13.67 17.24 14.17
C PHE A 156 15.02 17.32 13.47
N SER A 157 16.03 17.87 14.12
CA SER A 157 17.36 18.06 13.54
C SER A 157 18.12 16.75 13.32
N CYS A 158 17.79 15.70 14.04
CA CYS A 158 18.34 14.35 13.85
C CYS A 158 17.36 13.27 14.34
N PRO A 159 17.54 12.00 13.90
CA PRO A 159 16.63 10.92 14.26
C PRO A 159 16.64 10.48 15.72
N VAL A 160 17.74 10.72 16.46
CA VAL A 160 17.95 10.12 17.80
C VAL A 160 17.68 11.11 18.93
N CYS A 161 18.11 12.36 18.81
CA CYS A 161 18.13 13.29 19.93
C CYS A 161 18.09 14.76 19.51
N GLY A 162 17.60 15.03 18.29
CA GLY A 162 17.55 16.40 17.79
C GLY A 162 16.43 17.23 18.43
N PRO A 163 16.68 18.53 18.71
CA PRO A 163 15.60 19.41 19.05
C PRO A 163 14.62 19.52 17.89
N MET A 164 13.37 19.76 18.22
CA MET A 164 12.35 20.09 17.22
C MET A 164 12.71 21.42 16.57
N ILE A 165 12.84 21.44 15.26
CA ILE A 165 13.24 22.61 14.48
C ILE A 165 12.03 23.28 13.79
N ASP A 166 10.99 22.49 13.49
CA ASP A 166 9.81 22.99 12.79
C ASP A 166 8.60 22.09 13.09
N GLN A 167 7.42 22.67 13.02
CA GLN A 167 6.15 21.96 13.00
C GLN A 167 5.16 22.71 12.13
N GLY A 168 4.33 21.97 11.42
CA GLY A 168 3.37 22.61 10.53
C GLY A 168 2.38 21.63 9.93
N SER A 169 1.68 22.17 8.97
CA SER A 169 0.75 21.42 8.16
C SER A 169 0.72 21.99 6.75
N GLY A 170 0.42 21.17 5.77
CA GLY A 170 0.38 21.61 4.39
C GLY A 170 -0.13 20.56 3.41
N ALA A 171 -0.49 21.04 2.23
CA ALA A 171 -0.85 20.17 1.13
C ALA A 171 0.43 19.52 0.53
N PHE A 172 0.25 18.33 -0.01
CA PHE A 172 1.32 17.61 -0.72
C PHE A 172 0.73 16.85 -1.91
N VAL A 173 1.58 16.54 -2.87
CA VAL A 173 1.31 15.60 -3.98
C VAL A 173 2.57 14.78 -4.20
N LEU A 174 2.42 13.47 -4.29
CA LEU A 174 3.50 12.51 -4.50
C LEU A 174 3.17 11.59 -5.67
N PRO A 175 4.16 11.24 -6.51
CA PRO A 175 4.00 10.17 -7.47
C PRO A 175 3.87 8.82 -6.75
N ASP A 176 3.11 7.93 -7.35
CA ASP A 176 2.96 6.55 -6.90
C ASP A 176 3.16 5.63 -8.10
N ALA A 177 3.88 4.53 -7.91
CA ALA A 177 4.18 3.56 -8.93
C ALA A 177 3.81 2.16 -8.44
N ARG A 178 3.33 1.34 -9.38
CA ARG A 178 2.85 0.00 -9.08
C ARG A 178 3.48 -1.02 -10.01
N ILE A 179 4.14 -2.00 -9.43
CA ILE A 179 4.55 -3.25 -10.04
C ILE A 179 4.10 -4.33 -9.06
N ALA A 180 2.89 -4.84 -9.24
CA ALA A 180 2.30 -5.72 -8.25
C ALA A 180 2.01 -7.11 -8.82
N LEU A 181 2.23 -8.12 -8.00
CA LEU A 181 1.74 -9.47 -8.26
C LEU A 181 0.40 -9.64 -7.57
N GLN A 182 -0.61 -10.08 -8.32
CA GLN A 182 -1.97 -10.33 -7.84
C GLN A 182 -2.36 -11.78 -8.07
N PHE A 183 -2.75 -12.45 -7.01
CA PHE A 183 -3.41 -13.76 -7.06
C PHE A 183 -4.91 -13.54 -7.15
N ILE A 184 -5.56 -14.22 -8.09
CA ILE A 184 -6.98 -14.06 -8.42
C ILE A 184 -7.68 -15.40 -8.17
N PHE A 185 -8.85 -15.33 -7.52
CA PHE A 185 -9.65 -16.50 -7.11
C PHE A 185 -11.09 -16.39 -7.60
#